data_d7108911edf3a9063c97ef2ba471f3a8
#
_entry.id   d7108911edf3a9063c97ef2ba471f3a8
#
_cell.length_a   1.000
_cell.length_b   1.000
_cell.length_c   1.000
_cell.angle_alpha   90.00
_cell.angle_beta   90.00
_cell.angle_gamma   90.00
#
_symmetry.space_group_name_H-M   'P 1'
#
loop_
_entity.id
_entity.type
_entity.pdbx_description
1 polymer ?
#
loop_
_entity_poly.entity_id
_entity_poly.type
_entity_poly.pdbx_seq_one_letter_code
_entity_poly.pdbx_strand_id
1 'polypeptide(L)'
;MSNQLPTDYQAFIHKSRYAKYFDGKGRESYSETVARYMDNIVRPVAGDNTYIDQLEQAILSLDVMPSMRSLMTAGPAALRDNTAMYNCSYLAVKNIKSFDQAMFILLCGTGVGFSVERQYINKLPEIPDQLFNSDTTIVVKDSKEGWAKALRQLIALLYSGEVPKWDTTKVRPAGARLKTFGGRASGPAPLIDLFNFVIHTFKNATGRKLSSIECHDIMCKI
;
A
#
# COMPACT_ATOMS: atom_id res chain seq x y z
N MET A 1 -6.03 -32.88 -18.42
CA MET A 1 -5.86 -32.72 -16.98
C MET A 1 -7.02 -31.87 -16.46
N SER A 2 -7.71 -32.30 -15.39
CA SER A 2 -8.87 -31.57 -14.90
C SER A 2 -8.45 -30.19 -14.41
N ASN A 3 -9.07 -29.17 -14.94
CA ASN A 3 -8.86 -27.75 -14.56
C ASN A 3 -9.48 -27.43 -13.19
N GLN A 4 -9.80 -28.45 -12.40
CA GLN A 4 -10.50 -28.33 -11.12
C GLN A 4 -9.56 -28.66 -9.96
N LEU A 5 -9.55 -27.78 -8.98
CA LEU A 5 -8.90 -28.04 -7.70
C LEU A 5 -9.56 -29.27 -7.03
N PRO A 6 -8.80 -30.04 -6.21
CA PRO A 6 -9.26 -31.32 -5.68
C PRO A 6 -10.53 -31.26 -4.82
N THR A 7 -10.83 -30.13 -4.18
CA THR A 7 -11.99 -29.96 -3.32
C THR A 7 -12.73 -28.66 -3.60
N ASP A 8 -14.06 -28.63 -3.31
CA ASP A 8 -14.88 -27.43 -3.42
C ASP A 8 -14.38 -26.30 -2.50
N TYR A 9 -13.81 -26.64 -1.35
CA TYR A 9 -13.23 -25.66 -0.44
C TYR A 9 -12.01 -24.97 -1.06
N GLN A 10 -11.10 -25.73 -1.67
CA GLN A 10 -9.95 -25.16 -2.38
C GLN A 10 -10.42 -24.28 -3.55
N ALA A 11 -11.42 -24.72 -4.31
CA ALA A 11 -11.99 -23.93 -5.39
C ALA A 11 -12.62 -22.62 -4.89
N PHE A 12 -13.33 -22.66 -3.76
CA PHE A 12 -13.87 -21.46 -3.11
C PHE A 12 -12.77 -20.50 -2.65
N ILE A 13 -11.74 -21.00 -1.96
CA ILE A 13 -10.60 -20.20 -1.51
C ILE A 13 -9.88 -19.58 -2.70
N HIS A 14 -9.59 -20.36 -3.75
CA HIS A 14 -8.98 -19.84 -4.97
C HIS A 14 -9.80 -18.68 -5.54
N LYS A 15 -11.09 -18.91 -5.82
CA LYS A 15 -11.96 -17.89 -6.40
C LYS A 15 -12.13 -16.65 -5.53
N SER A 16 -12.15 -16.79 -4.21
CA SER A 16 -12.36 -15.67 -3.29
C SER A 16 -11.08 -14.86 -3.03
N ARG A 17 -9.88 -15.47 -3.09
CA ARG A 17 -8.64 -14.87 -2.62
C ARG A 17 -7.57 -14.70 -3.68
N TYR A 18 -7.47 -15.61 -4.66
CA TYR A 18 -6.37 -15.66 -5.64
C TYR A 18 -6.79 -15.21 -7.03
N ALA A 19 -7.98 -15.62 -7.46
CA ALA A 19 -8.45 -15.42 -8.83
C ALA A 19 -8.74 -13.95 -9.13
N LYS A 20 -8.17 -13.43 -10.22
CA LYS A 20 -8.52 -12.12 -10.76
C LYS A 20 -9.88 -12.15 -11.43
N TYR A 21 -10.57 -11.03 -11.39
CA TYR A 21 -11.81 -10.82 -12.12
C TYR A 21 -11.52 -10.05 -13.41
N PHE A 22 -12.01 -10.58 -14.52
CA PHE A 22 -11.94 -9.95 -15.83
C PHE A 22 -13.35 -9.59 -16.31
N ASP A 23 -13.53 -8.37 -16.79
CA ASP A 23 -14.83 -7.92 -17.31
C ASP A 23 -15.21 -8.79 -18.52
N GLY A 24 -16.47 -9.26 -18.54
CA GLY A 24 -17.02 -10.15 -19.57
C GLY A 24 -16.68 -11.64 -19.42
N LYS A 25 -15.63 -12.01 -18.68
CA LYS A 25 -15.21 -13.41 -18.46
C LYS A 25 -15.51 -13.91 -17.03
N GLY A 26 -15.53 -13.01 -16.05
CA GLY A 26 -15.63 -13.37 -14.63
C GLY A 26 -14.26 -13.67 -14.02
N ARG A 27 -14.22 -14.58 -13.02
CA ARG A 27 -12.97 -14.92 -12.33
C ARG A 27 -12.21 -16.02 -13.07
N GLU A 28 -10.89 -15.88 -13.13
CA GLU A 28 -9.99 -16.85 -13.72
C GLU A 28 -10.06 -18.23 -13.03
N SER A 29 -9.72 -19.28 -13.76
CA SER A 29 -9.48 -20.63 -13.24
C SER A 29 -8.14 -20.72 -12.51
N TYR A 30 -7.90 -21.82 -11.79
CA TYR A 30 -6.62 -22.04 -11.11
C TYR A 30 -5.45 -22.14 -12.11
N SER A 31 -5.61 -22.86 -13.22
CA SER A 31 -4.59 -22.92 -14.25
C SER A 31 -4.28 -21.55 -14.87
N GLU A 32 -5.27 -20.71 -15.08
CA GLU A 32 -5.06 -19.34 -15.55
C GLU A 32 -4.34 -18.46 -14.51
N THR A 33 -4.61 -18.66 -13.22
CA THR A 33 -3.86 -18.00 -12.14
C THR A 33 -2.39 -18.42 -12.17
N VAL A 34 -2.12 -19.75 -12.32
CA VAL A 34 -0.76 -20.29 -12.39
C VAL A 34 -0.04 -19.76 -13.65
N ALA A 35 -0.67 -19.85 -14.82
CA ALA A 35 -0.09 -19.34 -16.07
C ALA A 35 0.26 -17.85 -15.94
N ARG A 36 -0.64 -17.02 -15.40
CA ARG A 36 -0.38 -15.61 -15.17
C ARG A 36 0.80 -15.38 -14.21
N TYR A 37 0.95 -16.19 -13.17
CA TYR A 37 2.08 -16.12 -12.26
C TYR A 37 3.39 -16.52 -12.97
N MET A 38 3.39 -17.62 -13.71
CA MET A 38 4.55 -18.09 -14.47
C MET A 38 5.00 -17.03 -15.49
N ASP A 39 4.10 -16.49 -16.28
CA ASP A 39 4.42 -15.56 -17.37
C ASP A 39 4.90 -14.18 -16.87
N ASN A 40 4.35 -13.69 -15.76
CA ASN A 40 4.66 -12.34 -15.29
C ASN A 40 5.73 -12.28 -14.19
N ILE A 41 6.00 -13.38 -13.49
CA ILE A 41 6.93 -13.40 -12.36
C ILE A 41 8.07 -14.39 -12.59
N VAL A 42 7.75 -15.66 -12.88
CA VAL A 42 8.79 -16.71 -12.92
C VAL A 42 9.64 -16.62 -14.17
N ARG A 43 9.02 -16.68 -15.36
CA ARG A 43 9.75 -16.70 -16.64
C ARG A 43 10.66 -15.48 -16.84
N PRO A 44 10.23 -14.23 -16.52
CA PRO A 44 11.09 -13.06 -16.64
C PRO A 44 12.32 -13.08 -15.72
N VAL A 45 12.24 -13.77 -14.58
CA VAL A 45 13.36 -13.86 -13.61
C VAL A 45 14.24 -15.06 -13.85
N ALA A 46 13.64 -16.21 -14.19
CA ALA A 46 14.36 -17.48 -14.37
C ALA A 46 15.06 -17.60 -15.73
N GLY A 47 14.67 -16.80 -16.74
CA GLY A 47 15.19 -16.93 -18.11
C GLY A 47 14.91 -18.31 -18.71
N ASP A 48 15.84 -18.85 -19.49
CA ASP A 48 15.72 -20.15 -20.18
C ASP A 48 16.08 -21.35 -19.26
N ASN A 49 15.59 -21.35 -18.03
CA ASN A 49 15.86 -22.43 -17.07
C ASN A 49 15.00 -23.65 -17.39
N THR A 50 15.66 -24.82 -17.51
CA THR A 50 15.03 -26.11 -17.84
C THR A 50 14.01 -26.61 -16.80
N TYR A 51 14.04 -26.07 -15.58
CA TYR A 51 13.11 -26.45 -14.50
C TYR A 51 11.79 -25.67 -14.48
N ILE A 52 11.58 -24.71 -15.40
CA ILE A 52 10.38 -23.85 -15.40
C ILE A 52 9.11 -24.68 -15.58
N ASP A 53 9.11 -25.63 -16.53
CA ASP A 53 7.94 -26.44 -16.80
C ASP A 53 7.67 -27.44 -15.66
N GLN A 54 8.72 -27.95 -15.00
CA GLN A 54 8.57 -28.78 -13.80
C GLN A 54 7.97 -28.00 -12.64
N LEU A 55 8.41 -26.74 -12.45
CA LEU A 55 7.85 -25.85 -11.44
C LEU A 55 6.37 -25.54 -11.71
N GLU A 56 6.03 -25.26 -12.96
CA GLU A 56 4.63 -25.01 -13.35
C GLU A 56 3.75 -26.23 -13.04
N GLN A 57 4.21 -27.44 -13.38
CA GLN A 57 3.49 -28.67 -13.07
C GLN A 57 3.37 -28.90 -11.55
N ALA A 58 4.42 -28.67 -10.78
CA ALA A 58 4.39 -28.80 -9.33
C ALA A 58 3.42 -27.80 -8.66
N ILE A 59 3.27 -26.61 -9.22
CA ILE A 59 2.27 -25.63 -8.73
C ILE A 59 0.86 -26.08 -9.14
N LEU A 60 0.68 -26.56 -10.37
CA LEU A 60 -0.63 -27.04 -10.86
C LEU A 60 -1.14 -28.27 -10.09
N SER A 61 -0.23 -29.16 -9.67
CA SER A 61 -0.55 -30.34 -8.87
C SER A 61 -0.70 -30.04 -7.37
N LEU A 62 -0.40 -28.82 -6.92
CA LEU A 62 -0.36 -28.39 -5.51
C LEU A 62 0.77 -29.03 -4.67
N ASP A 63 1.79 -29.60 -5.31
CA ASP A 63 2.99 -30.09 -4.60
C ASP A 63 3.81 -28.92 -4.04
N VAL A 64 3.77 -27.78 -4.72
CA VAL A 64 4.39 -26.52 -4.30
C VAL A 64 3.36 -25.39 -4.40
N MET A 65 3.30 -24.53 -3.39
CA MET A 65 2.44 -23.35 -3.41
C MET A 65 3.29 -22.07 -3.26
N PRO A 66 3.27 -21.20 -4.29
CA PRO A 66 3.86 -19.87 -4.16
C PRO A 66 3.12 -19.00 -3.15
N SER A 67 3.73 -17.89 -2.75
CA SER A 67 3.07 -16.88 -1.90
C SER A 67 1.71 -16.49 -2.48
N MET A 68 0.68 -16.46 -1.63
CA MET A 68 -0.66 -15.97 -1.99
C MET A 68 -0.59 -14.59 -2.62
N ARG A 69 0.23 -13.69 -2.08
CA ARG A 69 0.41 -12.34 -2.60
C ARG A 69 0.98 -12.35 -4.01
N SER A 70 1.99 -13.17 -4.27
CA SER A 70 2.59 -13.28 -5.60
C SER A 70 1.58 -13.81 -6.62
N LEU A 71 0.84 -14.87 -6.28
CA LEU A 71 -0.23 -15.40 -7.14
C LEU A 71 -1.34 -14.37 -7.39
N MET A 72 -1.80 -13.68 -6.33
CA MET A 72 -2.88 -12.71 -6.43
C MET A 72 -2.47 -11.47 -7.25
N THR A 73 -1.24 -10.97 -7.08
CA THR A 73 -0.81 -9.68 -7.65
C THR A 73 -0.05 -9.80 -8.96
N ALA A 74 0.41 -11.00 -9.35
CA ALA A 74 1.10 -11.23 -10.62
C ALA A 74 0.37 -10.56 -11.80
N GLY A 75 1.12 -9.97 -12.73
CA GLY A 75 0.62 -9.17 -13.84
C GLY A 75 0.78 -7.67 -13.59
N PRO A 76 -0.11 -6.80 -14.12
CA PRO A 76 0.09 -5.35 -14.14
C PRO A 76 0.37 -4.70 -12.80
N ALA A 77 -0.18 -5.24 -11.70
CA ALA A 77 0.04 -4.70 -10.36
C ALA A 77 1.50 -4.91 -9.90
N ALA A 78 2.00 -6.15 -10.00
CA ALA A 78 3.37 -6.48 -9.61
C ALA A 78 4.42 -5.89 -10.56
N LEU A 79 4.12 -5.80 -11.86
CA LEU A 79 5.00 -5.19 -12.86
C LEU A 79 5.13 -3.68 -12.66
N ARG A 80 4.08 -3.01 -12.19
CA ARG A 80 4.11 -1.58 -11.87
C ARG A 80 4.88 -1.31 -10.58
N ASP A 81 4.67 -2.13 -9.56
CA ASP A 81 5.29 -1.98 -8.24
C ASP A 81 5.22 -3.31 -7.47
N ASN A 82 6.36 -3.93 -7.26
CA ASN A 82 6.47 -5.23 -6.62
C ASN A 82 6.19 -5.20 -5.10
N THR A 83 6.06 -4.04 -4.47
CA THR A 83 5.72 -3.90 -3.04
C THR A 83 4.45 -4.69 -2.70
N ALA A 84 3.48 -4.72 -3.61
CA ALA A 84 2.24 -5.46 -3.43
C ALA A 84 2.40 -6.99 -3.30
N MET A 85 3.55 -7.54 -3.68
CA MET A 85 3.87 -8.98 -3.57
C MET A 85 4.27 -9.40 -2.15
N TYR A 86 4.61 -8.44 -1.29
CA TYR A 86 5.03 -8.70 0.09
C TYR A 86 3.86 -8.62 1.05
N ASN A 87 3.81 -9.52 2.03
CA ASN A 87 2.79 -9.52 3.07
C ASN A 87 3.08 -8.49 4.14
N CYS A 88 4.33 -8.37 4.55
CA CYS A 88 4.78 -7.56 5.67
C CYS A 88 6.05 -6.79 5.32
N SER A 89 6.22 -5.66 6.00
CA SER A 89 7.41 -4.82 5.92
C SER A 89 7.70 -4.22 7.29
N TYR A 90 8.87 -3.61 7.41
CA TYR A 90 9.27 -2.87 8.61
C TYR A 90 9.90 -1.54 8.20
N LEU A 91 9.62 -0.49 8.97
CA LEU A 91 10.33 0.78 8.87
C LEU A 91 10.54 1.43 10.25
N ALA A 92 11.62 2.20 10.38
CA ALA A 92 11.86 3.04 11.54
C ALA A 92 11.49 4.50 11.22
N VAL A 93 10.79 5.16 12.15
CA VAL A 93 10.40 6.58 12.00
C VAL A 93 11.60 7.47 12.31
N LYS A 94 12.42 7.74 11.30
CA LYS A 94 13.69 8.48 11.43
C LYS A 94 13.79 9.74 10.59
N ASN A 95 12.83 9.99 9.74
CA ASN A 95 12.75 11.18 8.89
C ASN A 95 11.31 11.40 8.43
N ILE A 96 11.04 12.54 7.81
CA ILE A 96 9.71 12.94 7.31
C ILE A 96 9.13 11.90 6.33
N LYS A 97 9.98 11.29 5.51
CA LYS A 97 9.55 10.29 4.52
C LYS A 97 9.01 9.01 5.15
N SER A 98 9.33 8.71 6.41
CA SER A 98 8.87 7.48 7.06
C SER A 98 7.34 7.39 7.11
N PHE A 99 6.65 8.52 7.30
CA PHE A 99 5.19 8.57 7.38
C PHE A 99 4.53 8.29 6.02
N ASP A 100 4.97 8.95 4.95
CA ASP A 100 4.38 8.72 3.63
C ASP A 100 4.80 7.38 3.01
N GLN A 101 5.98 6.86 3.35
CA GLN A 101 6.38 5.51 2.99
C GLN A 101 5.47 4.47 3.63
N ALA A 102 5.13 4.63 4.91
CA ALA A 102 4.16 3.76 5.58
C ALA A 102 2.81 3.78 4.86
N MET A 103 2.27 4.95 4.58
CA MET A 103 1.02 5.10 3.83
C MET A 103 1.10 4.41 2.46
N PHE A 104 2.16 4.64 1.71
CA PHE A 104 2.33 4.03 0.39
C PHE A 104 2.34 2.50 0.46
N ILE A 105 3.10 1.92 1.39
CA ILE A 105 3.21 0.48 1.58
C ILE A 105 1.86 -0.11 2.00
N LEU A 106 1.15 0.52 2.94
CA LEU A 106 -0.20 0.11 3.36
C LEU A 106 -1.19 0.17 2.20
N LEU A 107 -1.14 1.22 1.37
CA LEU A 107 -1.96 1.34 0.16
C LEU A 107 -1.62 0.32 -0.93
N CYS A 108 -0.42 -0.29 -0.89
CA CYS A 108 -0.08 -1.47 -1.68
C CYS A 108 -0.66 -2.76 -1.08
N GLY A 109 -1.29 -2.70 0.08
CA GLY A 109 -1.87 -3.83 0.80
C GLY A 109 -0.86 -4.64 1.61
N THR A 110 0.35 -4.15 1.81
CA THR A 110 1.41 -4.75 2.63
C THR A 110 1.32 -4.21 4.06
N GLY A 111 1.33 -5.08 5.05
CA GLY A 111 1.36 -4.67 6.46
C GLY A 111 2.67 -3.97 6.82
N VAL A 112 2.61 -2.98 7.69
CA VAL A 112 3.79 -2.21 8.12
C VAL A 112 3.96 -2.34 9.62
N GLY A 113 5.02 -3.03 10.07
CA GLY A 113 5.57 -2.89 11.40
C GLY A 113 6.47 -1.65 11.46
N PHE A 114 6.44 -0.91 12.57
CA PHE A 114 7.26 0.29 12.67
C PHE A 114 7.89 0.44 14.06
N SER A 115 8.99 1.21 14.12
CA SER A 115 9.63 1.59 15.38
C SER A 115 9.62 3.09 15.55
N VAL A 116 9.25 3.53 16.76
CA VAL A 116 9.29 4.92 17.23
C VAL A 116 10.24 5.07 18.43
N GLU A 117 11.27 4.22 18.49
CA GLU A 117 12.29 4.29 19.53
C GLU A 117 13.08 5.58 19.45
N ARG A 118 13.54 6.06 20.61
CA ARG A 118 14.22 7.36 20.74
C ARG A 118 15.40 7.54 19.80
N GLN A 119 16.17 6.50 19.54
CA GLN A 119 17.32 6.53 18.61
C GLN A 119 16.91 6.87 17.15
N TYR A 120 15.68 6.63 16.79
CA TYR A 120 15.15 6.97 15.47
C TYR A 120 14.46 8.33 15.47
N ILE A 121 13.49 8.54 16.36
CA ILE A 121 12.70 9.77 16.36
C ILE A 121 13.53 11.03 16.70
N ASN A 122 14.62 10.89 17.47
CA ASN A 122 15.54 11.99 17.73
C ASN A 122 16.20 12.57 16.47
N LYS A 123 16.13 11.85 15.34
CA LYS A 123 16.60 12.33 14.03
C LYS A 123 15.57 13.21 13.30
N LEU A 124 14.32 13.26 13.79
CA LEU A 124 13.31 14.16 13.25
C LEU A 124 13.70 15.62 13.59
N PRO A 125 13.37 16.58 12.72
CA PRO A 125 13.56 17.99 13.03
C PRO A 125 12.67 18.46 14.18
N GLU A 126 12.99 19.62 14.73
CA GLU A 126 12.12 20.32 15.65
C GLU A 126 10.99 21.01 14.88
N ILE A 127 9.83 21.08 15.50
CA ILE A 127 8.68 21.82 14.97
C ILE A 127 8.88 23.29 15.36
N PRO A 128 8.65 24.26 14.47
CA PRO A 128 8.74 25.67 14.80
C PRO A 128 7.86 26.06 15.98
N ASP A 129 8.25 27.12 16.69
CA ASP A 129 7.51 27.63 17.87
C ASP A 129 6.08 28.05 17.53
N GLN A 130 5.84 28.42 16.27
CA GLN A 130 4.53 28.85 15.78
C GLN A 130 4.24 28.23 14.41
N LEU A 131 2.97 27.90 14.18
CA LEU A 131 2.44 27.45 12.91
C LEU A 131 1.41 28.46 12.39
N PHE A 132 1.61 28.93 11.15
CA PHE A 132 0.75 29.92 10.52
C PHE A 132 -0.04 29.30 9.36
N ASN A 133 -1.31 29.71 9.24
CA ASN A 133 -2.10 29.31 8.07
C ASN A 133 -1.47 29.91 6.80
N SER A 134 -1.25 29.09 5.78
CA SER A 134 -0.71 29.53 4.50
C SER A 134 -1.75 29.42 3.37
N ASP A 135 -1.50 30.11 2.27
CA ASP A 135 -2.33 29.97 1.06
C ASP A 135 -1.92 28.80 0.18
N THR A 136 -0.87 28.05 0.59
CA THR A 136 -0.43 26.83 -0.09
C THR A 136 -1.55 25.80 -0.09
N THR A 137 -1.92 25.30 -1.26
CA THR A 137 -2.96 24.28 -1.42
C THR A 137 -2.36 22.96 -1.92
N ILE A 138 -2.53 21.89 -1.16
CA ILE A 138 -2.13 20.54 -1.54
C ILE A 138 -3.22 19.92 -2.41
N VAL A 139 -2.95 19.72 -3.71
CA VAL A 139 -3.89 19.05 -4.61
C VAL A 139 -3.65 17.54 -4.55
N VAL A 140 -4.63 16.80 -4.03
CA VAL A 140 -4.55 15.34 -3.87
C VAL A 140 -4.91 14.64 -5.18
N LYS A 141 -3.99 13.83 -5.71
CA LYS A 141 -4.26 12.98 -6.88
C LYS A 141 -4.92 11.67 -6.46
N ASP A 142 -5.82 11.15 -7.29
CA ASP A 142 -6.55 9.91 -7.07
C ASP A 142 -5.70 8.65 -7.36
N SER A 143 -4.63 8.49 -6.58
CA SER A 143 -3.74 7.33 -6.62
C SER A 143 -3.02 7.14 -5.28
N LYS A 144 -2.49 5.93 -5.03
CA LYS A 144 -1.69 5.63 -3.83
C LYS A 144 -0.48 6.55 -3.70
N GLU A 145 0.20 6.82 -4.81
CA GLU A 145 1.32 7.76 -4.87
C GLU A 145 0.88 9.20 -4.59
N GLY A 146 -0.32 9.57 -5.07
CA GLY A 146 -0.91 10.88 -4.85
C GLY A 146 -1.24 11.14 -3.38
N TRP A 147 -1.80 10.16 -2.70
CA TRP A 147 -2.11 10.24 -1.27
C TRP A 147 -0.83 10.30 -0.42
N ALA A 148 0.12 9.41 -0.67
CA ALA A 148 1.42 9.43 0.03
C ALA A 148 2.15 10.76 -0.19
N LYS A 149 2.18 11.27 -1.43
CA LYS A 149 2.78 12.57 -1.73
C LYS A 149 2.09 13.72 -1.00
N ALA A 150 0.76 13.70 -0.92
CA ALA A 150 -0.01 14.72 -0.22
C ALA A 150 0.30 14.73 1.29
N LEU A 151 0.38 13.55 1.92
CA LEU A 151 0.82 13.44 3.31
C LEU A 151 2.25 13.96 3.52
N ARG A 152 3.18 13.60 2.64
CA ARG A 152 4.57 14.13 2.67
C ARG A 152 4.59 15.65 2.58
N GLN A 153 3.82 16.25 1.66
CA GLN A 153 3.72 17.70 1.51
C GLN A 153 3.17 18.36 2.78
N LEU A 154 2.10 17.80 3.36
CA LEU A 154 1.54 18.28 4.61
C LEU A 154 2.59 18.32 5.72
N ILE A 155 3.25 17.19 5.98
CA ILE A 155 4.23 17.07 7.05
C ILE A 155 5.43 18.01 6.81
N ALA A 156 5.90 18.11 5.56
CA ALA A 156 7.00 19.02 5.21
C ALA A 156 6.64 20.50 5.47
N LEU A 157 5.44 20.92 5.09
CA LEU A 157 4.95 22.28 5.33
C LEU A 157 4.79 22.56 6.84
N LEU A 158 4.28 21.61 7.61
CA LEU A 158 4.18 21.74 9.06
C LEU A 158 5.56 21.91 9.72
N TYR A 159 6.58 21.18 9.27
CA TYR A 159 7.97 21.40 9.73
C TYR A 159 8.57 22.72 9.25
N SER A 160 8.00 23.36 8.22
CA SER A 160 8.38 24.70 7.78
C SER A 160 7.57 25.82 8.46
N GLY A 161 6.67 25.48 9.39
CA GLY A 161 5.83 26.43 10.09
C GLY A 161 4.52 26.79 9.38
N GLU A 162 4.17 26.07 8.32
CA GLU A 162 2.99 26.36 7.51
C GLU A 162 1.88 25.32 7.72
N VAL A 163 0.63 25.80 7.89
CA VAL A 163 -0.59 24.98 7.86
C VAL A 163 -1.27 25.19 6.50
N PRO A 164 -1.14 24.24 5.57
CA PRO A 164 -1.70 24.39 4.22
C PRO A 164 -3.21 24.12 4.18
N LYS A 165 -3.82 24.54 3.07
CA LYS A 165 -5.13 24.07 2.60
C LYS A 165 -4.94 22.81 1.77
N TRP A 166 -6.03 22.08 1.50
CA TRP A 166 -6.00 20.94 0.57
C TRP A 166 -7.23 20.90 -0.32
N ASP A 167 -7.05 20.32 -1.50
CA ASP A 167 -8.09 20.06 -2.48
C ASP A 167 -8.14 18.56 -2.77
N THR A 168 -9.26 17.93 -2.45
CA THR A 168 -9.56 16.52 -2.67
C THR A 168 -10.59 16.29 -3.78
N THR A 169 -10.95 17.30 -4.56
CA THR A 169 -11.98 17.22 -5.61
C THR A 169 -11.69 16.19 -6.68
N LYS A 170 -10.41 15.88 -6.91
CA LYS A 170 -9.94 14.86 -7.86
C LYS A 170 -9.99 13.44 -7.32
N VAL A 171 -10.22 13.26 -6.03
CA VAL A 171 -10.30 11.93 -5.40
C VAL A 171 -11.66 11.31 -5.67
N ARG A 172 -11.67 10.07 -6.14
CA ARG A 172 -12.92 9.33 -6.42
C ARG A 172 -13.81 9.24 -5.19
N PRO A 173 -15.14 9.28 -5.37
CA PRO A 173 -16.09 9.20 -4.26
C PRO A 173 -16.05 7.82 -3.57
N ALA A 174 -16.56 7.78 -2.34
CA ALA A 174 -16.79 6.55 -1.61
C ALA A 174 -17.68 5.59 -2.41
N GLY A 175 -17.36 4.30 -2.36
CA GLY A 175 -18.09 3.25 -3.08
C GLY A 175 -17.65 3.02 -4.53
N ALA A 176 -16.84 3.90 -5.14
CA ALA A 176 -16.30 3.69 -6.48
C ALA A 176 -15.45 2.41 -6.55
N ARG A 177 -15.54 1.66 -7.67
CA ARG A 177 -14.82 0.40 -7.85
C ARG A 177 -13.31 0.61 -7.97
N LEU A 178 -12.53 -0.18 -7.24
CA LEU A 178 -11.09 -0.22 -7.38
C LEU A 178 -10.70 -1.20 -8.51
N LYS A 179 -9.94 -0.70 -9.50
CA LYS A 179 -9.63 -1.48 -10.72
C LYS A 179 -8.50 -2.50 -10.52
N THR A 180 -7.53 -2.21 -9.65
CA THR A 180 -6.29 -3.00 -9.56
C THR A 180 -6.40 -4.19 -8.60
N PHE A 181 -6.91 -3.95 -7.39
CA PHE A 181 -7.03 -4.97 -6.34
C PHE A 181 -8.47 -5.45 -6.10
N GLY A 182 -9.44 -4.81 -6.76
CA GLY A 182 -10.85 -5.01 -6.44
C GLY A 182 -11.26 -4.29 -5.15
N GLY A 183 -12.54 -4.39 -4.78
CA GLY A 183 -13.11 -3.65 -3.66
C GLY A 183 -13.61 -2.27 -4.04
N ARG A 184 -13.93 -1.46 -3.02
CA ARG A 184 -14.52 -0.13 -3.18
C ARG A 184 -13.67 0.93 -2.50
N ALA A 185 -13.65 2.12 -3.08
CA ALA A 185 -12.93 3.28 -2.54
C ALA A 185 -13.61 3.78 -1.26
N SER A 186 -12.80 4.29 -0.33
CA SER A 186 -13.28 4.97 0.88
C SER A 186 -13.75 6.40 0.64
N GLY A 187 -13.39 6.99 -0.51
CA GLY A 187 -13.50 8.42 -0.73
C GLY A 187 -12.42 9.22 0.01
N PRO A 188 -12.48 10.56 -0.02
CA PRO A 188 -11.44 11.42 0.57
C PRO A 188 -11.53 11.58 2.10
N ALA A 189 -12.65 11.23 2.72
CA ALA A 189 -12.89 11.51 4.14
C ALA A 189 -11.80 10.96 5.09
N PRO A 190 -11.29 9.71 4.96
CA PRO A 190 -10.23 9.21 5.83
C PRO A 190 -8.92 10.00 5.70
N LEU A 191 -8.59 10.48 4.51
CA LEU A 191 -7.39 11.29 4.31
C LEU A 191 -7.53 12.68 4.93
N ILE A 192 -8.71 13.28 4.83
CA ILE A 192 -9.01 14.57 5.46
C ILE A 192 -8.92 14.44 6.99
N ASP A 193 -9.46 13.36 7.54
CA ASP A 193 -9.39 13.08 8.98
C ASP A 193 -7.93 12.89 9.43
N LEU A 194 -7.12 12.16 8.68
CA LEU A 194 -5.69 12.03 8.92
C LEU A 194 -4.98 13.40 8.88
N PHE A 195 -5.26 14.24 7.90
CA PHE A 195 -4.64 15.58 7.81
C PHE A 195 -4.97 16.44 9.02
N ASN A 196 -6.23 16.47 9.43
CA ASN A 196 -6.65 17.20 10.64
C ASN A 196 -5.95 16.68 11.90
N PHE A 197 -5.84 15.34 12.02
CA PHE A 197 -5.15 14.71 13.15
C PHE A 197 -3.66 15.09 13.18
N VAL A 198 -2.97 15.02 12.05
CA VAL A 198 -1.54 15.38 11.96
C VAL A 198 -1.34 16.86 12.30
N ILE A 199 -2.16 17.77 11.77
CA ILE A 199 -2.09 19.20 12.09
C ILE A 199 -2.31 19.44 13.58
N HIS A 200 -3.29 18.78 14.18
CA HIS A 200 -3.55 18.91 15.62
C HIS A 200 -2.34 18.44 16.45
N THR A 201 -1.76 17.28 16.10
CA THR A 201 -0.58 16.76 16.79
C THR A 201 0.61 17.71 16.69
N PHE A 202 0.86 18.30 15.51
CA PHE A 202 1.94 19.25 15.31
C PHE A 202 1.70 20.56 16.08
N LYS A 203 0.47 21.07 16.13
CA LYS A 203 0.13 22.27 16.92
C LYS A 203 0.40 22.07 18.41
N ASN A 204 0.19 20.86 18.93
CA ASN A 204 0.47 20.52 20.33
C ASN A 204 1.96 20.27 20.60
N ALA A 205 2.78 20.15 19.57
CA ALA A 205 4.20 19.85 19.65
C ALA A 205 5.11 21.01 19.19
N THR A 206 4.56 22.23 19.05
CA THR A 206 5.35 23.42 18.67
C THR A 206 6.50 23.67 19.64
N GLY A 207 7.63 24.14 19.12
CA GLY A 207 8.86 24.43 19.88
C GLY A 207 9.64 23.19 20.34
N ARG A 208 9.28 21.99 19.90
CA ARG A 208 9.96 20.74 20.27
C ARG A 208 9.86 19.69 19.16
N LYS A 209 10.55 18.59 19.36
CA LYS A 209 10.39 17.39 18.51
C LYS A 209 9.13 16.61 18.87
N LEU A 210 8.59 15.88 17.91
CA LEU A 210 7.57 14.87 18.19
C LEU A 210 8.11 13.81 19.17
N SER A 211 7.30 13.46 20.15
CA SER A 211 7.58 12.37 21.08
C SER A 211 7.32 11.00 20.45
N SER A 212 7.78 9.92 21.11
CA SER A 212 7.52 8.55 20.65
C SER A 212 6.03 8.27 20.50
N ILE A 213 5.20 8.72 21.47
CA ILE A 213 3.76 8.47 21.42
C ILE A 213 3.08 9.27 20.29
N GLU A 214 3.47 10.51 20.05
CA GLU A 214 2.93 11.31 18.95
C GLU A 214 3.30 10.72 17.59
N CYS A 215 4.54 10.26 17.42
CA CYS A 215 4.94 9.52 16.22
C CYS A 215 4.15 8.22 16.06
N HIS A 216 3.96 7.46 17.15
CA HIS A 216 3.17 6.23 17.16
C HIS A 216 1.72 6.51 16.74
N ASP A 217 1.08 7.53 17.30
CA ASP A 217 -0.31 7.84 17.04
C ASP A 217 -0.53 8.30 15.58
N ILE A 218 0.41 9.08 15.03
CA ILE A 218 0.38 9.42 13.59
C ILE A 218 0.49 8.14 12.74
N MET A 219 1.42 7.22 13.07
CA MET A 219 1.60 5.97 12.33
C MET A 219 0.38 5.06 12.43
N CYS A 220 -0.30 5.01 13.58
CA CYS A 220 -1.53 4.25 13.76
C CYS A 220 -2.73 4.90 13.06
N LYS A 221 -2.70 6.21 12.86
CA LYS A 221 -3.75 6.95 12.16
C LYS A 221 -3.66 6.80 10.64
N ILE A 222 -2.44 6.54 10.09
CA ILE A 222 -2.20 6.23 8.67
C ILE A 222 -2.83 4.90 8.29
#